data_109688daa5e54569852bccd8a3898e4b
#
_entry.id   109688daa5e54569852bccd8a3898e4b
#
_cell.length_a   1.000
_cell.length_b   1.000
_cell.length_c   1.000
_cell.angle_alpha   90.00
_cell.angle_beta   90.00
_cell.angle_gamma   90.00
#
_symmetry.space_group_name_H-M   'P 1'
#
loop_
_entity.id
_entity.type
_entity.pdbx_description
1 polymer ?
#
loop_
_entity_poly.entity_id
_entity_poly.type
_entity_poly.pdbx_seq_one_letter_code
_entity_poly.pdbx_strand_id
1 'polypeptide(L)'
;MTTAITGGQLITGLGTDPIPNGTVVIVGDRIAAAGPATDVPIPTDANTIDASGHTVLPGLIDCHVHSTYRARDVKQHLLNTPSYNILRSTQIIEETLACGITSAREMSGADAGFREAINEGLIPGPRLQIAILMISQTGGHGDYWVPAGMHIPKRAWLRSPVADGPEEIRKLVRHVLMAGADFVKICTSGGITSVSDSWDEPQYTVEEIRVAVDEAANKGKGVAVHAEGTSGIKRALEAKVHSIEHGSVSYTHLRAH
;
A
#
# COMPACT_ATOMS: atom_id res chain seq x y z
N MET A 1 17.55 5.80 25.28
CA MET A 1 18.23 6.87 24.54
C MET A 1 17.23 7.99 24.28
N THR A 2 17.59 9.24 24.60
CA THR A 2 16.73 10.41 24.37
C THR A 2 17.34 11.23 23.23
N THR A 3 16.50 11.67 22.28
CA THR A 3 16.89 12.52 21.16
C THR A 3 15.99 13.74 21.12
N ALA A 4 16.56 14.93 20.94
CA ALA A 4 15.81 16.17 20.72
C ALA A 4 16.12 16.72 19.31
N ILE A 5 15.08 16.99 18.53
CA ILE A 5 15.19 17.69 17.23
C ILE A 5 14.75 19.13 17.48
N THR A 6 15.59 20.10 17.13
CA THR A 6 15.39 21.51 17.52
C THR A 6 15.58 22.47 16.35
N GLY A 7 15.00 23.67 16.44
CA GLY A 7 15.30 24.81 15.56
C GLY A 7 14.57 24.81 14.21
N GLY A 8 13.95 23.70 13.85
CA GLY A 8 13.22 23.58 12.57
C GLY A 8 11.79 24.14 12.62
N GLN A 9 11.19 24.33 11.45
CA GLN A 9 9.73 24.51 11.33
C GLN A 9 9.04 23.18 11.58
N LEU A 10 8.20 23.09 12.63
CA LEU A 10 7.51 21.83 12.98
C LEU A 10 6.11 21.79 12.37
N ILE A 11 5.83 20.74 11.60
CA ILE A 11 4.51 20.37 11.12
C ILE A 11 4.05 19.14 11.91
N THR A 12 2.96 19.29 12.67
CA THR A 12 2.47 18.20 13.56
C THR A 12 1.67 17.13 12.84
N GLY A 13 1.13 17.43 11.65
CA GLY A 13 0.17 16.57 10.93
C GLY A 13 -1.26 16.60 11.50
N LEU A 14 -1.55 17.47 12.48
CA LEU A 14 -2.87 17.57 13.13
C LEU A 14 -3.79 18.63 12.50
N GLY A 15 -3.40 19.19 11.35
CA GLY A 15 -4.19 20.24 10.68
C GLY A 15 -4.05 21.63 11.29
N THR A 16 -3.07 21.84 12.17
CA THR A 16 -2.71 23.13 12.75
C THR A 16 -1.67 23.85 11.90
N ASP A 17 -1.55 25.17 12.07
CA ASP A 17 -0.49 25.92 11.42
C ASP A 17 0.91 25.39 11.81
N PRO A 18 1.90 25.47 10.91
CA PRO A 18 3.28 25.12 11.20
C PRO A 18 3.84 25.95 12.35
N ILE A 19 4.53 25.29 13.28
CA ILE A 19 5.15 25.93 14.45
C ILE A 19 6.58 26.36 14.07
N PRO A 20 6.90 27.67 14.02
CA PRO A 20 8.27 28.11 13.80
C PRO A 20 9.13 27.77 15.03
N ASN A 21 10.39 27.40 14.82
CA ASN A 21 11.32 27.03 15.87
C ASN A 21 10.73 25.95 16.81
N GLY A 22 10.30 24.84 16.21
CA GLY A 22 9.74 23.70 16.93
C GLY A 22 10.80 22.82 17.59
N THR A 23 10.39 22.11 18.64
CA THR A 23 11.18 21.07 19.30
C THR A 23 10.39 19.77 19.35
N VAL A 24 11.06 18.65 19.05
CA VAL A 24 10.53 17.30 19.21
C VAL A 24 11.46 16.50 20.10
N VAL A 25 10.96 15.98 21.22
CA VAL A 25 11.70 15.09 22.12
C VAL A 25 11.24 13.67 21.94
N ILE A 26 12.19 12.76 21.67
CA ILE A 26 11.97 11.33 21.43
C ILE A 26 12.66 10.57 22.56
N VAL A 27 11.91 9.67 23.21
CA VAL A 27 12.43 8.75 24.24
C VAL A 27 12.23 7.31 23.75
N GLY A 28 13.33 6.61 23.53
CA GLY A 28 13.28 5.29 22.90
C GLY A 28 12.74 5.37 21.45
N ASP A 29 11.57 4.80 21.22
CA ASP A 29 10.86 4.75 19.93
C ASP A 29 9.60 5.64 19.89
N ARG A 30 9.40 6.51 20.91
CA ARG A 30 8.19 7.31 21.08
C ARG A 30 8.50 8.80 21.15
N ILE A 31 7.63 9.60 20.51
CA ILE A 31 7.61 11.04 20.70
C ILE A 31 7.04 11.33 22.09
N ALA A 32 7.87 11.87 22.98
CA ALA A 32 7.48 12.23 24.35
C ALA A 32 6.87 13.64 24.40
N ALA A 33 7.37 14.57 23.58
CA ALA A 33 6.85 15.92 23.46
C ALA A 33 7.14 16.51 22.09
N ALA A 34 6.26 17.37 21.61
CA ALA A 34 6.46 18.14 20.37
C ALA A 34 5.67 19.46 20.46
N GLY A 35 6.31 20.59 20.10
CA GLY A 35 5.69 21.90 20.17
C GLY A 35 6.68 23.04 19.98
N PRO A 36 6.27 24.29 20.33
CA PRO A 36 7.18 25.43 20.35
C PRO A 36 8.38 25.18 21.27
N ALA A 37 9.56 25.67 20.91
CA ALA A 37 10.76 25.48 21.71
C ALA A 37 10.64 26.05 23.15
N THR A 38 9.78 27.03 23.36
CA THR A 38 9.48 27.61 24.69
C THR A 38 8.74 26.66 25.62
N ASP A 39 7.99 25.70 25.05
CA ASP A 39 7.03 24.85 25.76
C ASP A 39 7.52 23.41 25.95
N VAL A 40 8.58 23.05 25.19
CA VAL A 40 9.14 21.69 25.19
C VAL A 40 10.54 21.69 25.82
N PRO A 41 10.69 21.30 27.11
CA PRO A 41 11.99 21.22 27.76
C PRO A 41 12.83 20.08 27.16
N ILE A 42 14.08 20.37 26.88
CA ILE A 42 15.06 19.41 26.38
C ILE A 42 15.80 18.78 27.58
N PRO A 43 15.73 17.42 27.75
CA PRO A 43 16.53 16.75 28.77
C PRO A 43 18.03 17.01 28.57
N THR A 44 18.75 17.18 29.68
CA THR A 44 20.18 17.52 29.65
C THR A 44 21.08 16.45 29.06
N ASP A 45 20.60 15.20 29.04
CA ASP A 45 21.28 14.02 28.50
C ASP A 45 20.80 13.66 27.06
N ALA A 46 19.95 14.50 26.45
CA ALA A 46 19.45 14.25 25.10
C ALA A 46 20.52 14.48 24.03
N ASN A 47 20.59 13.56 23.08
CA ASN A 47 21.32 13.80 21.84
C ASN A 47 20.52 14.81 20.99
N THR A 48 21.12 15.95 20.65
CA THR A 48 20.42 17.03 19.93
C THR A 48 20.75 17.01 18.45
N ILE A 49 19.68 17.07 17.63
CA ILE A 49 19.75 17.24 16.18
C ILE A 49 19.28 18.65 15.86
N ASP A 50 20.18 19.47 15.30
CA ASP A 50 19.83 20.81 14.81
C ASP A 50 19.13 20.71 13.45
N ALA A 51 17.85 21.13 13.41
CA ALA A 51 17.04 21.21 12.22
C ALA A 51 16.82 22.65 11.73
N SER A 52 17.69 23.59 12.15
CA SER A 52 17.61 24.99 11.72
C SER A 52 17.62 25.11 10.19
N GLY A 53 16.65 25.87 9.64
CA GLY A 53 16.47 25.99 8.19
C GLY A 53 15.78 24.81 7.52
N HIS A 54 15.36 23.79 8.28
CA HIS A 54 14.64 22.61 7.78
C HIS A 54 13.22 22.54 8.34
N THR A 55 12.43 21.65 7.75
CA THR A 55 11.09 21.33 8.25
C THR A 55 11.11 19.94 8.89
N VAL A 56 10.62 19.86 10.11
CA VAL A 56 10.39 18.60 10.84
C VAL A 56 8.93 18.22 10.70
N LEU A 57 8.66 17.04 10.19
CA LEU A 57 7.30 16.54 9.95
C LEU A 57 7.21 15.03 10.27
N PRO A 58 6.00 14.49 10.52
CA PRO A 58 5.80 13.06 10.62
C PRO A 58 6.27 12.36 9.37
N GLY A 59 6.74 11.11 9.51
CA GLY A 59 7.06 10.29 8.35
C GLY A 59 5.88 10.18 7.40
N LEU A 60 6.13 10.24 6.10
CA LEU A 60 5.11 10.15 5.06
C LEU A 60 4.48 8.76 5.03
N ILE A 61 3.22 8.71 4.63
CA ILE A 61 2.47 7.47 4.41
C ILE A 61 2.12 7.38 2.93
N ASP A 62 2.60 6.33 2.27
CA ASP A 62 2.18 6.03 0.90
C ASP A 62 1.09 4.95 0.93
N CYS A 63 -0.11 5.31 0.47
CA CYS A 63 -1.26 4.43 0.52
C CYS A 63 -1.33 3.44 -0.65
N HIS A 64 -0.42 3.52 -1.64
CA HIS A 64 -0.44 2.65 -2.81
C HIS A 64 0.95 2.41 -3.40
N VAL A 65 1.63 1.38 -2.95
CA VAL A 65 2.94 0.99 -3.48
C VAL A 65 2.95 -0.44 -4.03
N HIS A 66 3.93 -0.71 -4.88
CA HIS A 66 4.32 -2.06 -5.32
C HIS A 66 5.81 -2.24 -5.01
N SER A 67 6.12 -2.77 -3.84
CA SER A 67 7.49 -2.84 -3.30
C SER A 67 8.37 -3.87 -4.00
N THR A 68 7.79 -4.77 -4.79
CA THR A 68 8.50 -5.91 -5.37
C THR A 68 8.88 -5.74 -6.83
N TYR A 69 8.46 -4.64 -7.46
CA TYR A 69 8.83 -4.31 -8.84
C TYR A 69 8.69 -2.81 -9.10
N ARG A 70 9.39 -2.33 -10.12
CA ARG A 70 9.21 -0.96 -10.65
C ARG A 70 8.36 -1.04 -11.91
N ALA A 71 7.42 -0.13 -12.08
CA ALA A 71 6.49 -0.11 -13.21
C ALA A 71 7.19 -0.13 -14.59
N ARG A 72 8.39 0.46 -14.68
CA ARG A 72 9.19 0.46 -15.91
C ARG A 72 9.86 -0.89 -16.21
N ASP A 73 9.99 -1.74 -15.21
CA ASP A 73 10.80 -2.97 -15.28
C ASP A 73 9.94 -4.24 -15.25
N VAL A 74 8.62 -4.13 -15.46
CA VAL A 74 7.69 -5.29 -15.36
C VAL A 74 8.15 -6.44 -16.25
N LYS A 75 8.48 -6.18 -17.51
CA LYS A 75 8.98 -7.22 -18.44
C LYS A 75 10.24 -7.89 -17.90
N GLN A 76 11.19 -7.12 -17.40
CA GLN A 76 12.44 -7.64 -16.84
C GLN A 76 12.18 -8.43 -15.56
N HIS A 77 11.27 -7.94 -14.69
CA HIS A 77 10.87 -8.67 -13.49
C HIS A 77 10.37 -10.08 -13.79
N LEU A 78 9.68 -10.26 -14.92
CA LEU A 78 9.16 -11.55 -15.36
C LEU A 78 10.23 -12.50 -15.89
N LEU A 79 11.31 -11.95 -16.41
CA LEU A 79 12.44 -12.72 -16.97
C LEU A 79 13.50 -13.05 -15.92
N ASN A 80 13.51 -12.39 -14.79
CA ASN A 80 14.47 -12.59 -13.72
C ASN A 80 14.15 -13.85 -12.89
N THR A 81 15.18 -14.42 -12.29
CA THR A 81 14.98 -15.47 -11.29
C THR A 81 14.26 -14.91 -10.05
N PRO A 82 13.45 -15.74 -9.34
CA PRO A 82 12.77 -15.29 -8.12
C PRO A 82 13.72 -14.71 -7.06
N SER A 83 14.88 -15.31 -6.85
CA SER A 83 15.89 -14.84 -5.89
C SER A 83 16.42 -13.44 -6.25
N TYR A 84 16.68 -13.17 -7.53
CA TYR A 84 17.09 -11.84 -7.97
C TYR A 84 15.99 -10.80 -7.68
N ASN A 85 14.75 -11.13 -7.98
CA ASN A 85 13.62 -10.23 -7.72
C ASN A 85 13.44 -9.94 -6.22
N ILE A 86 13.62 -10.94 -5.35
CA ILE A 86 13.58 -10.75 -3.89
C ILE A 86 14.69 -9.79 -3.44
N LEU A 87 15.93 -10.02 -3.85
CA LEU A 87 17.06 -9.15 -3.51
C LEU A 87 16.89 -7.73 -4.06
N ARG A 88 16.33 -7.59 -5.26
CA ARG A 88 16.02 -6.28 -5.85
C ARG A 88 14.89 -5.56 -5.07
N SER A 89 13.93 -6.30 -4.57
CA SER A 89 12.83 -5.74 -3.77
C SER A 89 13.34 -5.11 -2.47
N THR A 90 14.36 -5.66 -1.83
CA THR A 90 14.93 -5.06 -0.61
C THR A 90 15.49 -3.66 -0.86
N GLN A 91 16.13 -3.45 -2.02
CA GLN A 91 16.61 -2.12 -2.42
C GLN A 91 15.46 -1.13 -2.66
N ILE A 92 14.37 -1.56 -3.31
CA ILE A 92 13.19 -0.71 -3.53
C ILE A 92 12.56 -0.29 -2.19
N ILE A 93 12.47 -1.23 -1.24
CA ILE A 93 11.95 -1.01 0.11
C ILE A 93 12.82 0.00 0.88
N GLU A 94 14.14 -0.17 0.83
CA GLU A 94 15.09 0.77 1.44
C GLU A 94 15.02 2.17 0.82
N GLU A 95 15.00 2.26 -0.52
CA GLU A 95 14.82 3.53 -1.24
C GLU A 95 13.50 4.22 -0.85
N THR A 96 12.42 3.46 -0.67
CA THR A 96 11.12 3.99 -0.23
C THR A 96 11.23 4.65 1.14
N LEU A 97 11.91 4.00 2.09
CA LEU A 97 12.18 4.57 3.40
C LEU A 97 13.08 5.81 3.31
N ALA A 98 14.12 5.77 2.47
CA ALA A 98 15.05 6.89 2.26
C ALA A 98 14.36 8.14 1.67
N CYS A 99 13.24 7.96 0.95
CA CYS A 99 12.38 9.07 0.51
C CYS A 99 11.50 9.68 1.61
N GLY A 100 11.63 9.20 2.87
CA GLY A 100 10.83 9.70 4.01
C GLY A 100 9.47 9.00 4.17
N ILE A 101 9.18 7.96 3.39
CA ILE A 101 7.97 7.16 3.52
C ILE A 101 8.21 6.12 4.62
N THR A 102 7.56 6.30 5.76
CA THR A 102 7.75 5.44 6.95
C THR A 102 6.66 4.39 7.13
N SER A 103 5.57 4.50 6.40
CA SER A 103 4.50 3.50 6.35
C SER A 103 3.97 3.40 4.92
N ALA A 104 3.64 2.21 4.46
CA ALA A 104 3.12 2.01 3.11
C ALA A 104 2.08 0.89 3.03
N ARG A 105 1.09 1.06 2.14
CA ARG A 105 0.14 0.01 1.74
C ARG A 105 0.63 -0.63 0.45
N GLU A 106 1.07 -1.87 0.56
CA GLU A 106 1.58 -2.67 -0.56
C GLU A 106 0.43 -3.42 -1.23
N MET A 107 0.10 -3.01 -2.46
CA MET A 107 -1.14 -3.39 -3.13
C MET A 107 -1.08 -4.72 -3.87
N SER A 108 0.12 -5.27 -4.11
CA SER A 108 0.31 -6.61 -4.68
C SER A 108 1.78 -6.91 -4.87
N GLY A 109 2.19 -8.10 -4.49
CA GLY A 109 3.51 -8.63 -4.83
C GLY A 109 4.39 -8.97 -3.63
N ALA A 110 4.35 -8.23 -2.54
CA ALA A 110 5.03 -8.60 -1.31
C ALA A 110 4.18 -9.61 -0.51
N ASP A 111 4.80 -10.65 -0.04
CA ASP A 111 4.23 -11.59 0.93
C ASP A 111 4.54 -11.16 2.37
N ALA A 112 4.07 -11.94 3.35
CA ALA A 112 4.27 -11.65 4.76
C ALA A 112 5.74 -11.61 5.17
N GLY A 113 6.61 -12.33 4.47
CA GLY A 113 8.05 -12.39 4.77
C GLY A 113 8.74 -11.04 4.63
N PHE A 114 8.34 -10.19 3.68
CA PHE A 114 8.88 -8.82 3.57
C PHE A 114 8.51 -7.97 4.78
N ARG A 115 7.25 -8.01 5.21
CA ARG A 115 6.77 -7.28 6.40
C ARG A 115 7.49 -7.76 7.66
N GLU A 116 7.62 -9.06 7.83
CA GLU A 116 8.30 -9.67 8.96
C GLU A 116 9.78 -9.33 8.99
N ALA A 117 10.48 -9.42 7.84
CA ALA A 117 11.89 -9.04 7.73
C ALA A 117 12.15 -7.57 8.12
N ILE A 118 11.24 -6.66 7.76
CA ILE A 118 11.31 -5.25 8.20
C ILE A 118 11.06 -5.15 9.71
N ASN A 119 10.04 -5.82 10.23
CA ASN A 119 9.69 -5.76 11.66
C ASN A 119 10.80 -6.33 12.55
N GLU A 120 11.52 -7.34 12.08
CA GLU A 120 12.67 -7.94 12.77
C GLU A 120 13.98 -7.17 12.55
N GLY A 121 13.98 -6.15 11.69
CA GLY A 121 15.18 -5.36 11.37
C GLY A 121 16.20 -6.09 10.48
N LEU A 122 15.81 -7.15 9.80
CA LEU A 122 16.66 -7.84 8.83
C LEU A 122 16.92 -6.98 7.59
N ILE A 123 15.96 -6.17 7.19
CA ILE A 123 16.09 -5.18 6.12
C ILE A 123 15.51 -3.84 6.57
N PRO A 124 16.11 -2.69 6.19
CA PRO A 124 15.49 -1.39 6.42
C PRO A 124 14.27 -1.22 5.52
N GLY A 125 13.20 -0.62 6.04
CA GLY A 125 12.00 -0.35 5.25
C GLY A 125 10.88 0.34 6.03
N PRO A 126 9.85 0.83 5.33
CA PRO A 126 8.65 1.36 5.96
C PRO A 126 7.83 0.23 6.61
N ARG A 127 7.00 0.57 7.58
CA ARG A 127 5.97 -0.36 8.07
C ARG A 127 5.02 -0.70 6.93
N LEU A 128 4.92 -1.97 6.56
CA LEU A 128 4.07 -2.41 5.46
C LEU A 128 2.74 -2.96 5.96
N GLN A 129 1.66 -2.53 5.30
CA GLN A 129 0.40 -3.27 5.21
C GLN A 129 0.34 -3.91 3.84
N ILE A 130 0.08 -5.21 3.76
CA ILE A 130 0.21 -5.98 2.52
C ILE A 130 -1.11 -6.62 2.09
N ALA A 131 -1.38 -6.60 0.78
CA ALA A 131 -2.50 -7.32 0.17
C ALA A 131 -2.09 -8.69 -0.40
N ILE A 132 -0.81 -8.93 -0.62
CA ILE A 132 -0.22 -10.13 -1.21
C ILE A 132 -0.57 -10.27 -2.69
N LEU A 133 -1.87 -10.35 -3.04
CA LEU A 133 -2.37 -10.50 -4.41
C LEU A 133 -3.35 -9.38 -4.77
N MET A 134 -3.37 -9.04 -6.03
CA MET A 134 -4.40 -8.22 -6.66
C MET A 134 -5.39 -9.17 -7.36
N ILE A 135 -6.52 -9.46 -6.72
CA ILE A 135 -7.54 -10.39 -7.22
C ILE A 135 -8.24 -9.78 -8.43
N SER A 136 -8.39 -10.56 -9.49
CA SER A 136 -8.99 -10.12 -10.75
C SER A 136 -9.78 -11.25 -11.40
N GLN A 137 -10.70 -10.91 -12.29
CA GLN A 137 -11.38 -11.88 -13.16
C GLN A 137 -10.47 -12.32 -14.32
N THR A 138 -10.84 -13.40 -15.01
CA THR A 138 -10.22 -13.80 -16.28
C THR A 138 -10.24 -12.65 -17.28
N GLY A 139 -9.09 -12.34 -17.89
CA GLY A 139 -8.90 -11.23 -18.81
C GLY A 139 -8.90 -9.84 -18.17
N GLY A 140 -9.02 -9.75 -16.83
CA GLY A 140 -9.01 -8.47 -16.10
C GLY A 140 -7.62 -7.97 -15.73
N HIS A 141 -7.56 -6.79 -15.10
CA HIS A 141 -6.34 -6.03 -14.82
C HIS A 141 -5.25 -6.81 -14.06
N GLY A 142 -5.62 -7.76 -13.21
CA GLY A 142 -4.68 -8.63 -12.50
C GLY A 142 -4.41 -9.97 -13.18
N ASP A 143 -4.97 -10.22 -14.38
CA ASP A 143 -4.67 -11.39 -15.18
C ASP A 143 -3.49 -11.09 -16.11
N TYR A 144 -2.33 -11.60 -15.75
CA TYR A 144 -1.08 -11.37 -16.47
C TYR A 144 -0.91 -12.29 -17.70
N TRP A 145 -2.02 -12.62 -18.40
CA TRP A 145 -1.96 -13.26 -19.70
C TRP A 145 -1.49 -12.25 -20.77
N VAL A 146 -0.67 -12.71 -21.71
CA VAL A 146 -0.25 -11.90 -22.86
C VAL A 146 -0.67 -12.55 -24.16
N PRO A 147 -0.98 -11.77 -25.24
CA PRO A 147 -1.47 -12.27 -26.53
C PRO A 147 -0.58 -13.31 -27.20
N ALA A 148 0.68 -13.43 -26.82
CA ALA A 148 1.59 -14.49 -27.26
C ALA A 148 1.24 -15.88 -26.68
N GLY A 149 0.16 -16.01 -25.91
CA GLY A 149 -0.27 -17.27 -25.30
C GLY A 149 0.53 -17.66 -24.06
N MET A 150 1.30 -16.74 -23.50
CA MET A 150 2.10 -17.00 -22.30
C MET A 150 1.38 -16.43 -21.09
N HIS A 151 1.27 -17.23 -20.03
CA HIS A 151 1.06 -16.70 -18.70
C HIS A 151 2.39 -16.29 -18.09
N ILE A 152 2.41 -15.12 -17.50
CA ILE A 152 3.54 -14.68 -16.69
C ILE A 152 3.71 -15.70 -15.55
N PRO A 153 4.94 -16.24 -15.35
CA PRO A 153 5.16 -17.27 -14.36
C PRO A 153 4.71 -16.79 -12.98
N LYS A 154 3.76 -17.53 -12.41
CA LYS A 154 3.33 -17.30 -11.03
C LYS A 154 4.53 -17.55 -10.13
N ARG A 155 4.69 -16.74 -9.10
CA ARG A 155 5.61 -17.09 -8.02
C ARG A 155 5.17 -18.45 -7.49
N ALA A 156 6.10 -19.39 -7.34
CA ALA A 156 5.81 -20.79 -7.04
C ALA A 156 4.93 -20.98 -5.77
N TRP A 157 4.96 -20.00 -4.87
CA TRP A 157 4.21 -20.00 -3.60
C TRP A 157 2.91 -19.17 -3.62
N LEU A 158 2.65 -18.39 -4.69
CA LEU A 158 1.42 -17.63 -4.81
C LEU A 158 0.42 -18.35 -5.73
N ARG A 159 -0.84 -18.37 -5.32
CA ARG A 159 -1.94 -18.80 -6.18
C ARG A 159 -2.13 -17.85 -7.36
N SER A 160 -2.91 -18.29 -8.35
CA SER A 160 -3.39 -17.38 -9.39
C SER A 160 -4.14 -16.21 -8.74
N PRO A 161 -3.93 -14.97 -9.18
CA PRO A 161 -4.77 -13.86 -8.77
C PRO A 161 -6.15 -13.91 -9.40
N VAL A 162 -6.37 -14.79 -10.40
CA VAL A 162 -7.61 -14.88 -11.14
C VAL A 162 -8.61 -15.74 -10.39
N ALA A 163 -9.83 -15.22 -10.24
CA ALA A 163 -10.97 -15.87 -9.63
C ALA A 163 -12.27 -15.39 -10.29
N ASP A 164 -13.08 -16.30 -10.80
CA ASP A 164 -14.35 -16.00 -11.45
C ASP A 164 -15.52 -16.53 -10.62
N GLY A 165 -16.51 -15.66 -10.41
CA GLY A 165 -17.69 -15.99 -9.63
C GLY A 165 -17.48 -16.00 -8.12
N PRO A 166 -18.59 -15.98 -7.35
CA PRO A 166 -18.59 -15.84 -5.91
C PRO A 166 -17.75 -16.88 -5.15
N GLU A 167 -17.76 -18.12 -5.57
CA GLU A 167 -17.09 -19.21 -4.85
C GLU A 167 -15.56 -19.18 -5.00
N GLU A 168 -15.06 -18.84 -6.19
CA GLU A 168 -13.62 -18.72 -6.39
C GLU A 168 -13.07 -17.50 -5.68
N ILE A 169 -13.79 -16.38 -5.72
CA ILE A 169 -13.44 -15.16 -4.96
C ILE A 169 -13.39 -15.47 -3.47
N ARG A 170 -14.44 -16.11 -2.92
CA ARG A 170 -14.49 -16.54 -1.52
C ARG A 170 -13.26 -17.34 -1.12
N LYS A 171 -12.93 -18.34 -1.92
CA LYS A 171 -11.79 -19.22 -1.69
C LYS A 171 -10.46 -18.47 -1.74
N LEU A 172 -10.30 -17.56 -2.71
CA LEU A 172 -9.07 -16.81 -2.89
C LEU A 172 -8.89 -15.76 -1.79
N VAL A 173 -9.96 -15.05 -1.39
CA VAL A 173 -9.94 -14.11 -0.25
C VAL A 173 -9.53 -14.82 1.04
N ARG A 174 -10.14 -15.97 1.35
CA ARG A 174 -9.74 -16.79 2.51
C ARG A 174 -8.26 -17.19 2.44
N HIS A 175 -7.77 -17.50 1.23
CA HIS A 175 -6.37 -17.87 1.05
C HIS A 175 -5.41 -16.70 1.32
N VAL A 176 -5.65 -15.50 0.77
CA VAL A 176 -4.75 -14.35 1.00
C VAL A 176 -4.78 -13.92 2.47
N LEU A 177 -5.94 -13.98 3.13
CA LEU A 177 -6.05 -13.70 4.55
C LEU A 177 -5.33 -14.75 5.42
N MET A 178 -5.39 -16.02 5.06
CA MET A 178 -4.63 -17.10 5.71
C MET A 178 -3.12 -16.89 5.52
N ALA A 179 -2.70 -16.39 4.36
CA ALA A 179 -1.29 -16.09 4.06
C ALA A 179 -0.77 -14.80 4.73
N GLY A 180 -1.59 -14.13 5.54
CA GLY A 180 -1.18 -12.99 6.35
C GLY A 180 -1.45 -11.62 5.74
N ALA A 181 -2.35 -11.50 4.74
CA ALA A 181 -2.74 -10.21 4.20
C ALA A 181 -3.40 -9.31 5.27
N ASP A 182 -3.06 -8.03 5.27
CA ASP A 182 -3.62 -7.02 6.17
C ASP A 182 -4.95 -6.47 5.65
N PHE A 183 -5.16 -6.55 4.35
CA PHE A 183 -6.38 -6.20 3.64
C PHE A 183 -6.45 -6.99 2.32
N VAL A 184 -7.62 -6.98 1.69
CA VAL A 184 -7.83 -7.63 0.38
C VAL A 184 -7.72 -6.58 -0.72
N LYS A 185 -7.04 -6.89 -1.82
CA LYS A 185 -7.03 -6.06 -3.03
C LYS A 185 -7.74 -6.79 -4.17
N ILE A 186 -8.70 -6.11 -4.82
CA ILE A 186 -9.48 -6.61 -5.95
C ILE A 186 -9.57 -5.55 -7.06
N CYS A 187 -9.75 -5.95 -8.31
CA CYS A 187 -9.98 -5.03 -9.44
C CYS A 187 -11.46 -4.96 -9.79
N THR A 188 -12.00 -3.75 -9.90
CA THR A 188 -13.40 -3.52 -10.32
C THR A 188 -13.51 -2.76 -11.65
N SER A 189 -12.37 -2.37 -12.22
CA SER A 189 -12.23 -1.95 -13.62
C SER A 189 -10.94 -2.49 -14.22
N GLY A 190 -10.81 -2.41 -15.53
CA GLY A 190 -9.52 -2.54 -16.20
C GLY A 190 -8.57 -1.39 -15.83
N GLY A 191 -7.37 -1.40 -16.39
CA GLY A 191 -6.33 -0.43 -16.08
C GLY A 191 -5.55 0.04 -17.29
N ILE A 192 -4.91 1.21 -17.16
CA ILE A 192 -4.15 1.84 -18.25
C ILE A 192 -2.87 1.09 -18.63
N THR A 193 -2.39 0.17 -17.81
CA THR A 193 -1.18 -0.62 -18.08
C THR A 193 -1.47 -2.02 -18.60
N SER A 194 -2.73 -2.43 -18.65
CA SER A 194 -3.15 -3.74 -19.16
C SER A 194 -3.02 -3.82 -20.66
N VAL A 195 -2.82 -5.04 -21.16
CA VAL A 195 -2.85 -5.34 -22.61
C VAL A 195 -4.12 -6.07 -23.01
N SER A 196 -4.89 -6.57 -22.05
CA SER A 196 -6.08 -7.42 -22.24
C SER A 196 -7.40 -6.72 -21.91
N ASP A 197 -7.37 -5.56 -21.25
CA ASP A 197 -8.57 -4.81 -20.86
C ASP A 197 -8.41 -3.31 -21.10
N SER A 198 -9.52 -2.57 -20.98
CA SER A 198 -9.55 -1.11 -21.02
C SER A 198 -9.88 -0.55 -19.63
N TRP A 199 -9.30 0.60 -19.30
CA TRP A 199 -9.46 1.27 -18.00
C TRP A 199 -10.93 1.56 -17.62
N ASP A 200 -11.83 1.70 -18.60
CA ASP A 200 -13.25 1.98 -18.42
C ASP A 200 -14.14 0.74 -18.40
N GLU A 201 -13.59 -0.44 -18.72
CA GLU A 201 -14.32 -1.72 -18.65
C GLU A 201 -14.58 -2.12 -17.20
N PRO A 202 -15.86 -2.25 -16.78
CA PRO A 202 -16.17 -2.72 -15.44
C PRO A 202 -15.82 -4.21 -15.29
N GLN A 203 -15.15 -4.55 -14.21
CA GLN A 203 -14.82 -5.91 -13.83
C GLN A 203 -15.60 -6.29 -12.58
N TYR A 204 -15.95 -7.57 -12.47
CA TYR A 204 -16.80 -8.10 -11.42
C TYR A 204 -18.20 -7.45 -11.33
N THR A 205 -19.15 -8.20 -10.91
CA THR A 205 -20.48 -7.74 -10.50
C THR A 205 -20.44 -7.23 -9.06
N VAL A 206 -21.46 -6.49 -8.67
CA VAL A 206 -21.60 -6.04 -7.26
C VAL A 206 -21.69 -7.23 -6.29
N GLU A 207 -22.33 -8.32 -6.69
CA GLU A 207 -22.43 -9.54 -5.90
C GLU A 207 -21.07 -10.17 -5.63
N GLU A 208 -20.24 -10.30 -6.66
CA GLU A 208 -18.89 -10.83 -6.56
C GLU A 208 -18.01 -9.97 -5.64
N ILE A 209 -18.09 -8.64 -5.77
CA ILE A 209 -17.35 -7.71 -4.91
C ILE A 209 -17.82 -7.83 -3.45
N ARG A 210 -19.13 -7.97 -3.21
CA ARG A 210 -19.70 -8.17 -1.86
C ARG A 210 -19.17 -9.42 -1.18
N VAL A 211 -18.98 -10.51 -1.93
CA VAL A 211 -18.36 -11.72 -1.37
C VAL A 211 -16.97 -11.42 -0.83
N ALA A 212 -16.16 -10.63 -1.54
CA ALA A 212 -14.84 -10.24 -1.04
C ALA A 212 -14.95 -9.36 0.23
N VAL A 213 -15.90 -8.41 0.26
CA VAL A 213 -16.15 -7.54 1.42
C VAL A 213 -16.56 -8.35 2.64
N ASP A 214 -17.52 -9.24 2.49
CA ASP A 214 -18.05 -10.07 3.59
C ASP A 214 -16.97 -11.00 4.16
N GLU A 215 -16.19 -11.66 3.30
CA GLU A 215 -15.11 -12.54 3.75
C GLU A 215 -13.97 -11.77 4.45
N ALA A 216 -13.64 -10.58 3.98
CA ALA A 216 -12.66 -9.72 4.63
C ALA A 216 -13.18 -9.24 5.99
N ALA A 217 -14.45 -8.81 6.07
CA ALA A 217 -15.09 -8.34 7.29
C ALA A 217 -15.14 -9.42 8.38
N ASN A 218 -15.32 -10.70 8.03
CA ASN A 218 -15.27 -11.83 8.96
C ASN A 218 -13.91 -11.96 9.69
N LYS A 219 -12.85 -11.32 9.17
CA LYS A 219 -11.53 -11.26 9.77
C LYS A 219 -11.17 -9.84 10.28
N GLY A 220 -12.14 -8.92 10.30
CA GLY A 220 -11.89 -7.52 10.67
C GLY A 220 -10.99 -6.79 9.69
N LYS A 221 -10.98 -7.19 8.41
CA LYS A 221 -10.16 -6.62 7.35
C LYS A 221 -11.03 -5.87 6.34
N GLY A 222 -10.43 -4.87 5.65
CA GLY A 222 -11.07 -4.12 4.59
C GLY A 222 -10.73 -4.64 3.20
N VAL A 223 -11.48 -4.15 2.21
CA VAL A 223 -11.22 -4.39 0.78
C VAL A 223 -10.84 -3.07 0.11
N ALA A 224 -9.69 -3.04 -0.53
CA ALA A 224 -9.24 -1.96 -1.40
C ALA A 224 -9.45 -2.37 -2.87
N VAL A 225 -10.01 -1.49 -3.69
CA VAL A 225 -10.26 -1.81 -5.09
C VAL A 225 -9.45 -0.93 -6.04
N HIS A 226 -8.92 -1.54 -7.10
CA HIS A 226 -8.50 -0.81 -8.28
C HIS A 226 -9.75 -0.43 -9.08
N ALA A 227 -9.99 0.85 -9.31
CA ALA A 227 -11.09 1.34 -10.12
C ALA A 227 -10.71 2.67 -10.80
N GLU A 228 -10.59 2.65 -12.11
CA GLU A 228 -10.32 3.82 -12.95
C GLU A 228 -11.61 4.40 -13.52
N GLY A 229 -12.40 3.56 -14.18
CA GLY A 229 -13.63 3.96 -14.84
C GLY A 229 -14.83 4.08 -13.90
N THR A 230 -15.75 4.99 -14.25
CA THR A 230 -16.95 5.30 -13.45
C THR A 230 -17.80 4.07 -13.10
N SER A 231 -17.95 3.14 -14.02
CA SER A 231 -18.76 1.92 -13.80
C SER A 231 -18.17 1.02 -12.73
N GLY A 232 -16.83 0.84 -12.72
CA GLY A 232 -16.11 0.10 -11.68
C GLY A 232 -16.22 0.78 -10.32
N ILE A 233 -16.08 2.12 -10.30
CA ILE A 233 -16.23 2.94 -9.08
C ILE A 233 -17.64 2.78 -8.49
N LYS A 234 -18.70 2.86 -9.31
CA LYS A 234 -20.09 2.69 -8.86
C LYS A 234 -20.32 1.32 -8.22
N ARG A 235 -19.85 0.24 -8.86
CA ARG A 235 -19.96 -1.11 -8.32
C ARG A 235 -19.23 -1.26 -6.98
N ALA A 236 -18.04 -0.67 -6.87
CA ALA A 236 -17.26 -0.66 -5.64
C ALA A 236 -18.00 0.05 -4.49
N LEU A 237 -18.56 1.24 -4.74
CA LEU A 237 -19.37 2.00 -3.77
C LEU A 237 -20.61 1.22 -3.35
N GLU A 238 -21.34 0.63 -4.29
CA GLU A 238 -22.53 -0.17 -4.00
C GLU A 238 -22.20 -1.42 -3.18
N ALA A 239 -21.04 -2.03 -3.41
CA ALA A 239 -20.56 -3.15 -2.63
C ALA A 239 -19.99 -2.76 -1.26
N LYS A 240 -19.86 -1.45 -0.96
CA LYS A 240 -19.34 -0.89 0.30
C LYS A 240 -17.91 -1.32 0.60
N VAL A 241 -17.02 -1.21 -0.38
CA VAL A 241 -15.60 -1.45 -0.20
C VAL A 241 -14.97 -0.43 0.75
N HIS A 242 -13.83 -0.76 1.34
CA HIS A 242 -13.14 0.10 2.31
C HIS A 242 -12.43 1.29 1.66
N SER A 243 -11.78 1.08 0.53
CA SER A 243 -11.12 2.16 -0.23
C SER A 243 -11.15 1.90 -1.73
N ILE A 244 -11.09 2.99 -2.49
CA ILE A 244 -10.99 2.99 -3.95
C ILE A 244 -9.64 3.62 -4.30
N GLU A 245 -8.85 2.86 -5.03
CA GLU A 245 -7.54 3.28 -5.53
C GLU A 245 -7.71 3.92 -6.92
N HIS A 246 -6.94 4.97 -7.19
CA HIS A 246 -6.98 5.79 -8.39
C HIS A 246 -8.23 6.65 -8.50
N GLY A 247 -9.41 6.07 -8.78
CA GLY A 247 -10.66 6.83 -8.93
C GLY A 247 -10.59 7.86 -10.04
N SER A 248 -9.83 7.57 -11.11
CA SER A 248 -9.39 8.55 -12.11
C SER A 248 -10.55 9.25 -12.82
N VAL A 249 -11.63 8.53 -13.11
CA VAL A 249 -12.84 9.05 -13.76
C VAL A 249 -14.02 9.04 -12.79
N SER A 250 -13.87 9.77 -11.68
CA SER A 250 -14.93 9.98 -10.70
C SER A 250 -15.58 11.35 -10.89
N TYR A 251 -16.90 11.36 -11.11
CA TYR A 251 -17.67 12.59 -11.17
C TYR A 251 -18.08 13.08 -9.77
N THR A 252 -18.38 14.37 -9.64
CA THR A 252 -18.73 15.02 -8.37
C THR A 252 -19.84 14.29 -7.60
N HIS A 253 -20.86 13.77 -8.29
CA HIS A 253 -21.97 13.03 -7.66
C HIS A 253 -21.57 11.65 -7.10
N LEU A 254 -20.40 11.11 -7.46
CA LEU A 254 -19.86 9.89 -6.88
C LEU A 254 -19.02 10.16 -5.62
N ARG A 255 -18.58 11.40 -5.44
CA ARG A 255 -17.73 11.80 -4.29
C ARG A 255 -18.53 12.19 -3.06
N ALA A 256 -19.86 12.22 -3.16
CA ALA A 256 -20.77 12.64 -2.09
C ALA A 256 -21.27 11.49 -1.20
N HIS A 257 -20.66 10.30 -1.30
CA HIS A 257 -21.07 9.11 -0.54
C HIS A 257 -19.96 8.61 0.38
#